data_0dc6c85f98cf3c4c45ef9b3bed02d0e5
#
_entry.id   0dc6c85f98cf3c4c45ef9b3bed02d0e5
#
_cell.length_a   1.000
_cell.length_b   1.000
_cell.length_c   1.000
_cell.angle_alpha   90.00
_cell.angle_beta   90.00
_cell.angle_gamma   90.00
#
_symmetry.space_group_name_H-M   'P 1'
#
loop_
_entity.id
_entity.type
_entity.pdbx_description
1 polymer ?
#
loop_
_entity_poly.entity_id
_entity_poly.type
_entity_poly.pdbx_seq_one_letter_code
_entity_poly.pdbx_strand_id
1 'polypeptide(L)'
;GWDPGTDSVVRALLELMAPRGITFTNFGPGMSMGHSVAAKAVQGVRAALSMTIPAGAGRHRRLVYVELEPGAELAEVEAAIKADPYFAQDETTVYPVESVKDLQDLGHGVLMERVGTSGQTANQRFRWEMRINNPALTAQVMVSAARASLKQQPGAYTLLEIPPIHCLPGDPGELIKRLV
;
A
#
# COMPACT_ATOMS: atom_id res chain seq x y z
N GLY A 1 1.87 -3.53 -8.26
CA GLY A 1 1.30 -4.22 -7.15
C GLY A 1 -0.13 -3.78 -6.85
N TRP A 2 -0.47 -3.79 -5.57
CA TRP A 2 -1.81 -3.34 -5.17
C TRP A 2 -1.85 -1.83 -4.89
N ASP A 3 -0.74 -1.22 -4.47
CA ASP A 3 -0.58 0.23 -4.29
C ASP A 3 0.75 0.70 -4.91
N PRO A 4 0.71 1.53 -5.97
CA PRO A 4 -0.45 1.82 -6.81
C PRO A 4 -0.92 0.59 -7.59
N GLY A 5 -2.23 0.48 -7.79
CA GLY A 5 -2.83 -0.61 -8.56
C GLY A 5 -4.31 -0.81 -8.23
N THR A 6 -4.65 -1.90 -7.53
CA THR A 6 -6.05 -2.20 -7.19
C THR A 6 -6.68 -1.15 -6.28
N ASP A 7 -5.94 -0.57 -5.36
CA ASP A 7 -6.41 0.51 -4.50
C ASP A 7 -6.68 1.81 -5.29
N SER A 8 -5.93 2.06 -6.36
CA SER A 8 -6.20 3.17 -7.28
C SER A 8 -7.54 2.99 -8.00
N VAL A 9 -7.87 1.75 -8.39
CA VAL A 9 -9.19 1.42 -8.96
C VAL A 9 -10.30 1.67 -7.93
N VAL A 10 -10.09 1.27 -6.68
CA VAL A 10 -11.07 1.54 -5.60
C VAL A 10 -11.26 3.04 -5.41
N ARG A 11 -10.18 3.85 -5.38
CA ARG A 11 -10.30 5.33 -5.30
C ARG A 11 -11.14 5.87 -6.44
N ALA A 12 -10.92 5.43 -7.67
CA ALA A 12 -11.69 5.86 -8.84
C ALA A 12 -13.18 5.48 -8.71
N LEU A 13 -13.50 4.26 -8.23
CA LEU A 13 -14.89 3.86 -7.97
C LEU A 13 -15.55 4.73 -6.90
N LEU A 14 -14.84 5.07 -5.83
CA LEU A 14 -15.34 5.99 -4.79
C LEU A 14 -15.59 7.39 -5.37
N GLU A 15 -14.71 7.89 -6.23
CA GLU A 15 -14.90 9.17 -6.94
C GLU A 15 -16.06 9.15 -7.92
N LEU A 16 -16.22 8.08 -8.66
CA LEU A 16 -17.34 7.89 -9.59
C LEU A 16 -18.68 7.99 -8.85
N MET A 17 -18.78 7.44 -7.65
CA MET A 17 -20.02 7.47 -6.85
C MET A 17 -20.29 8.83 -6.21
N ALA A 18 -19.28 9.59 -5.82
CA ALA A 18 -19.39 10.93 -5.26
C ALA A 18 -18.29 11.85 -5.83
N PRO A 19 -18.46 12.40 -7.05
CA PRO A 19 -17.39 13.09 -7.78
C PRO A 19 -16.89 14.36 -7.09
N ARG A 20 -17.72 15.05 -6.34
CA ARG A 20 -17.33 16.21 -5.53
C ARG A 20 -17.10 15.79 -4.09
N GLY A 21 -15.85 15.73 -3.64
CA GLY A 21 -15.54 15.26 -2.29
C GLY A 21 -14.05 15.03 -2.05
N ILE A 22 -13.76 14.43 -0.90
CA ILE A 22 -12.40 14.13 -0.46
C ILE A 22 -12.29 12.63 -0.15
N THR A 23 -11.21 12.01 -0.61
CA THR A 23 -10.84 10.64 -0.23
C THR A 23 -9.63 10.69 0.69
N PHE A 24 -9.75 10.15 1.89
CA PHE A 24 -8.66 9.91 2.80
C PHE A 24 -8.20 8.45 2.65
N THR A 25 -6.90 8.24 2.46
CA THR A 25 -6.30 6.90 2.46
C THR A 25 -5.37 6.78 3.66
N ASN A 26 -5.75 5.93 4.61
CA ASN A 26 -4.96 5.63 5.79
C ASN A 26 -4.35 4.25 5.62
N PHE A 27 -3.03 4.21 5.38
CA PHE A 27 -2.27 2.96 5.29
C PHE A 27 -1.87 2.47 6.67
N GLY A 28 -1.88 1.14 6.83
CA GLY A 28 -1.52 0.49 8.09
C GLY A 28 -2.73 0.19 8.99
N PRO A 29 -2.49 -0.25 10.24
CA PRO A 29 -1.17 -0.63 10.72
C PRO A 29 -0.61 -1.83 9.97
N GLY A 30 0.71 -1.88 9.77
CA GLY A 30 1.36 -3.03 9.18
C GLY A 30 2.70 -2.75 8.52
N MET A 31 3.36 -3.83 8.08
CA MET A 31 4.68 -3.80 7.47
C MET A 31 4.63 -3.17 6.08
N SER A 32 5.48 -2.18 5.84
CA SER A 32 5.73 -1.57 4.53
C SER A 32 6.97 -2.19 3.87
N MET A 33 6.79 -2.84 2.73
CA MET A 33 7.88 -3.51 2.00
C MET A 33 8.93 -2.51 1.50
N GLY A 34 8.52 -1.45 0.80
CA GLY A 34 9.43 -0.45 0.24
C GLY A 34 10.27 0.25 1.31
N HIS A 35 9.64 0.71 2.39
CA HIS A 35 10.33 1.33 3.51
C HIS A 35 11.27 0.37 4.24
N SER A 36 10.90 -0.90 4.37
CA SER A 36 11.77 -1.93 4.97
C SER A 36 13.03 -2.15 4.13
N VAL A 37 12.89 -2.18 2.80
CA VAL A 37 14.03 -2.31 1.88
C VAL A 37 14.92 -1.07 1.94
N ALA A 38 14.35 0.14 1.95
CA ALA A 38 15.11 1.38 2.07
C ALA A 38 15.88 1.44 3.40
N ALA A 39 15.24 1.14 4.52
CA ALA A 39 15.91 1.10 5.82
C ALA A 39 17.04 0.07 5.88
N LYS A 40 16.84 -1.12 5.28
CA LYS A 40 17.88 -2.15 5.21
C LYS A 40 19.09 -1.75 4.37
N ALA A 41 18.92 -0.86 3.39
CA ALA A 41 20.01 -0.38 2.54
C ALA A 41 20.92 0.64 3.23
N VAL A 42 20.54 1.15 4.40
CA VAL A 42 21.36 2.10 5.17
C VAL A 42 22.59 1.39 5.74
N GLN A 43 23.74 2.03 5.62
CA GLN A 43 25.00 1.52 6.17
C GLN A 43 24.89 1.29 7.67
N GLY A 44 25.38 0.15 8.16
CA GLY A 44 25.30 -0.26 9.57
C GLY A 44 24.02 -1.02 9.92
N VAL A 45 23.13 -1.25 8.97
CA VAL A 45 21.89 -2.03 9.17
C VAL A 45 22.03 -3.44 8.59
N ARG A 46 21.98 -4.45 9.45
CA ARG A 46 22.00 -5.88 9.06
C ARG A 46 20.63 -6.33 8.55
N ALA A 47 19.57 -5.95 9.23
CA ALA A 47 18.19 -6.20 8.84
C ALA A 47 17.28 -5.08 9.33
N ALA A 48 16.19 -4.85 8.63
CA ALA A 48 15.22 -3.83 9.01
C ALA A 48 13.79 -4.23 8.66
N LEU A 49 12.85 -3.68 9.42
CA LEU A 49 11.43 -3.74 9.16
C LEU A 49 10.81 -2.38 9.50
N SER A 50 10.04 -1.83 8.57
CA SER A 50 9.30 -0.59 8.76
C SER A 50 7.82 -0.86 8.88
N MET A 51 7.23 -0.38 9.97
CA MET A 51 5.78 -0.38 10.20
C MET A 51 5.20 0.96 9.80
N THR A 52 4.10 0.91 9.05
CA THR A 52 3.25 2.06 8.79
C THR A 52 2.12 2.09 9.80
N ILE A 53 2.03 3.18 10.55
CA ILE A 53 0.96 3.41 11.52
C ILE A 53 0.11 4.59 11.05
N PRO A 54 -1.20 4.43 10.82
CA PRO A 54 -2.06 5.53 10.41
C PRO A 54 -2.19 6.57 11.54
N ALA A 55 -2.04 7.84 11.16
CA ALA A 55 -2.22 8.99 12.06
C ALA A 55 -3.49 9.79 11.76
N GLY A 56 -4.34 9.26 10.86
CA GLY A 56 -5.58 9.87 10.43
C GLY A 56 -5.40 10.89 9.28
N ALA A 57 -6.49 11.15 8.56
CA ALA A 57 -6.54 12.10 7.44
C ALA A 57 -5.41 11.90 6.40
N GLY A 58 -5.06 10.64 6.12
CA GLY A 58 -4.01 10.28 5.16
C GLY A 58 -2.57 10.50 5.66
N ARG A 59 -2.37 10.85 6.92
CA ARG A 59 -1.04 10.98 7.54
C ARG A 59 -0.61 9.66 8.19
N HIS A 60 0.71 9.45 8.24
CA HIS A 60 1.31 8.22 8.75
C HIS A 60 2.47 8.53 9.68
N ARG A 61 2.79 7.55 10.54
CA ARG A 61 4.03 7.45 11.29
C ARG A 61 4.78 6.21 10.84
N ARG A 62 6.10 6.24 10.93
CA ARG A 62 6.97 5.11 10.65
C ARG A 62 7.63 4.64 11.92
N LEU A 63 7.42 3.37 12.28
CA LEU A 63 8.21 2.71 13.32
C LEU A 63 9.17 1.77 12.60
N VAL A 64 10.45 2.06 12.67
CA VAL A 64 11.50 1.32 11.96
C VAL A 64 12.30 0.51 12.98
N TYR A 65 12.24 -0.80 12.85
CA TYR A 65 13.01 -1.73 13.69
C TYR A 65 14.25 -2.14 12.90
N VAL A 66 15.43 -2.02 13.52
CA VAL A 66 16.71 -2.28 12.90
C VAL A 66 17.55 -3.25 13.72
N GLU A 67 18.11 -4.25 13.06
CA GLU A 67 19.24 -5.03 13.55
C GLU A 67 20.52 -4.32 13.12
N LEU A 68 21.34 -3.89 14.06
CA LEU A 68 22.58 -3.20 13.75
C LEU A 68 23.70 -4.16 13.41
N GLU A 69 24.58 -3.75 12.52
CA GLU A 69 25.87 -4.41 12.28
C GLU A 69 26.78 -4.22 13.52
N PRO A 70 27.73 -5.14 13.78
CA PRO A 70 28.70 -4.99 14.86
C PRO A 70 29.47 -3.66 14.74
N GLY A 71 29.43 -2.84 15.75
CA GLY A 71 30.11 -1.55 15.80
C GLY A 71 29.35 -0.39 15.15
N ALA A 72 28.15 -0.60 14.65
CA ALA A 72 27.32 0.50 14.12
C ALA A 72 26.66 1.27 15.27
N GLU A 73 26.64 2.60 15.17
CA GLU A 73 26.01 3.48 16.14
C GLU A 73 24.57 3.80 15.74
N LEU A 74 23.63 3.56 16.67
CA LEU A 74 22.19 3.79 16.41
C LEU A 74 21.90 5.21 15.96
N ALA A 75 22.56 6.21 16.55
CA ALA A 75 22.33 7.62 16.22
C ALA A 75 22.67 7.95 14.76
N GLU A 76 23.74 7.35 14.22
CA GLU A 76 24.13 7.54 12.82
C GLU A 76 23.14 6.86 11.87
N VAL A 77 22.74 5.63 12.19
CA VAL A 77 21.74 4.87 11.43
C VAL A 77 20.37 5.58 11.45
N GLU A 78 19.93 6.05 12.60
CA GLU A 78 18.67 6.79 12.74
C GLU A 78 18.69 8.08 11.91
N ALA A 79 19.78 8.85 11.96
CA ALA A 79 19.94 10.08 11.18
C ALA A 79 19.87 9.78 9.66
N ALA A 80 20.55 8.73 9.22
CA ALA A 80 20.56 8.33 7.80
C ALA A 80 19.17 7.85 7.34
N ILE A 81 18.47 7.04 8.14
CA ILE A 81 17.10 6.63 7.83
C ILE A 81 16.17 7.83 7.70
N LYS A 82 16.19 8.77 8.66
CA LYS A 82 15.31 9.94 8.65
C LYS A 82 15.60 10.89 7.48
N ALA A 83 16.82 10.90 6.96
CA ALA A 83 17.21 11.70 5.81
C ALA A 83 16.83 11.08 4.45
N ASP A 84 16.53 9.78 4.42
CA ASP A 84 16.13 9.07 3.20
C ASP A 84 14.78 9.57 2.69
N PRO A 85 14.60 9.78 1.36
CA PRO A 85 13.35 10.25 0.76
C PRO A 85 12.10 9.43 1.12
N TYR A 86 12.26 8.13 1.42
CA TYR A 86 11.16 7.27 1.88
C TYR A 86 10.60 7.67 3.24
N PHE A 87 11.40 8.33 4.08
CA PHE A 87 11.06 8.64 5.48
C PHE A 87 10.95 10.14 5.76
N ALA A 88 11.52 10.98 4.92
CA ALA A 88 11.67 12.42 5.16
C ALA A 88 10.35 13.18 5.34
N GLN A 89 9.22 12.63 4.85
CA GLN A 89 7.89 13.27 4.93
C GLN A 89 7.04 12.75 6.11
N ASP A 90 7.48 11.67 6.77
CA ASP A 90 6.73 11.04 7.83
C ASP A 90 7.46 11.17 9.20
N GLU A 91 6.67 11.24 10.27
CA GLU A 91 7.21 11.12 11.63
C GLU A 91 7.81 9.71 11.79
N THR A 92 9.15 9.63 11.88
CA THR A 92 9.88 8.36 11.89
C THR A 92 10.60 8.17 13.23
N THR A 93 10.38 7.02 13.85
CA THR A 93 11.09 6.56 15.05
C THR A 93 11.83 5.27 14.73
N VAL A 94 13.10 5.18 15.12
CA VAL A 94 13.95 4.02 14.89
C VAL A 94 14.23 3.29 16.21
N TYR A 95 14.04 1.98 16.21
CA TYR A 95 14.25 1.11 17.36
C TYR A 95 15.28 0.03 17.03
N PRO A 96 16.36 -0.10 17.82
CA PRO A 96 17.26 -1.24 17.70
C PRO A 96 16.57 -2.48 18.27
N VAL A 97 16.72 -3.61 17.59
CA VAL A 97 16.19 -4.92 18.01
C VAL A 97 17.22 -6.02 17.77
N GLU A 98 17.12 -7.11 18.52
CA GLU A 98 17.96 -8.28 18.31
C GLU A 98 17.59 -9.04 17.03
N SER A 99 16.29 -9.12 16.71
CA SER A 99 15.77 -9.77 15.51
C SER A 99 14.48 -9.10 15.02
N VAL A 100 14.38 -8.91 13.71
CA VAL A 100 13.14 -8.47 13.04
C VAL A 100 12.26 -9.64 12.60
N LYS A 101 12.71 -10.88 12.77
CA LYS A 101 12.00 -12.08 12.26
C LYS A 101 10.61 -12.23 12.84
N ASP A 102 10.45 -11.94 14.12
CA ASP A 102 9.17 -12.06 14.83
C ASP A 102 8.17 -10.96 14.46
N LEU A 103 8.65 -9.93 13.74
CA LEU A 103 7.84 -8.79 13.28
C LEU A 103 7.41 -8.92 11.82
N GLN A 104 7.90 -9.91 11.07
CA GLN A 104 7.69 -9.99 9.61
C GLN A 104 6.25 -10.34 9.20
N ASP A 105 5.47 -10.93 10.10
CA ASP A 105 4.12 -11.45 9.79
C ASP A 105 2.98 -10.54 10.27
N LEU A 106 3.26 -9.27 10.49
CA LEU A 106 2.27 -8.31 11.02
C LEU A 106 1.20 -7.87 10.02
N GLY A 107 1.25 -8.36 8.79
CA GLY A 107 0.30 -7.99 7.73
C GLY A 107 0.36 -6.51 7.38
N HIS A 108 -0.64 -6.03 6.68
CA HIS A 108 -0.82 -4.62 6.34
C HIS A 108 -2.30 -4.29 6.17
N GLY A 109 -2.69 -3.05 6.48
CA GLY A 109 -4.05 -2.58 6.32
C GLY A 109 -4.13 -1.33 5.45
N VAL A 110 -5.30 -1.11 4.86
CA VAL A 110 -5.68 0.17 4.23
C VAL A 110 -7.12 0.46 4.59
N LEU A 111 -7.38 1.70 4.99
CA LEU A 111 -8.71 2.23 5.14
C LEU A 111 -8.85 3.44 4.21
N MET A 112 -9.71 3.33 3.22
CA MET A 112 -10.13 4.45 2.37
C MET A 112 -11.51 4.93 2.81
N GLU A 113 -11.64 6.23 3.01
CA GLU A 113 -12.88 6.88 3.36
C GLU A 113 -13.11 8.04 2.41
N ARG A 114 -14.25 8.02 1.71
CA ARG A 114 -14.67 9.15 0.90
C ARG A 114 -15.91 9.79 1.49
N VAL A 115 -15.85 11.11 1.60
CA VAL A 115 -16.99 11.96 1.93
C VAL A 115 -17.22 12.91 0.77
N GLY A 116 -18.43 12.93 0.23
CA GLY A 116 -18.69 13.75 -0.95
C GLY A 116 -20.16 13.92 -1.28
N THR A 117 -20.40 14.36 -2.51
CA THR A 117 -21.71 14.70 -3.04
C THR A 117 -21.97 13.92 -4.33
N SER A 118 -23.11 13.23 -4.37
CA SER A 118 -23.65 12.54 -5.55
C SER A 118 -24.78 13.38 -6.12
N GLY A 119 -24.63 13.87 -7.36
CA GLY A 119 -25.57 14.84 -7.92
C GLY A 119 -25.62 16.12 -7.09
N GLN A 120 -26.74 16.39 -6.43
CA GLN A 120 -26.93 17.51 -5.51
C GLN A 120 -26.99 17.09 -4.03
N THR A 121 -26.94 15.79 -3.76
CA THR A 121 -27.06 15.23 -2.40
C THR A 121 -25.70 15.11 -1.74
N ALA A 122 -25.47 15.92 -0.72
CA ALA A 122 -24.26 15.91 0.09
C ALA A 122 -24.24 14.75 1.10
N ASN A 123 -23.13 14.63 1.83
CA ASN A 123 -22.94 13.66 2.91
C ASN A 123 -22.97 12.19 2.48
N GLN A 124 -22.66 11.89 1.23
CA GLN A 124 -22.37 10.54 0.82
C GLN A 124 -21.07 10.09 1.49
N ARG A 125 -21.12 8.95 2.16
CA ARG A 125 -19.95 8.36 2.84
C ARG A 125 -19.73 6.96 2.37
N PHE A 126 -18.53 6.70 1.89
CA PHE A 126 -18.09 5.38 1.46
C PHE A 126 -16.87 5.00 2.26
N ARG A 127 -16.81 3.74 2.66
CA ARG A 127 -15.67 3.16 3.37
C ARG A 127 -15.27 1.86 2.70
N TRP A 128 -13.98 1.71 2.43
CA TRP A 128 -13.38 0.47 1.99
C TRP A 128 -12.18 0.15 2.86
N GLU A 129 -12.16 -1.05 3.38
CA GLU A 129 -11.11 -1.51 4.28
C GLU A 129 -10.57 -2.85 3.80
N MET A 130 -9.26 -3.03 3.85
CA MET A 130 -8.61 -4.33 3.67
C MET A 130 -7.56 -4.60 4.75
N ARG A 131 -7.37 -5.88 5.04
CA ARG A 131 -6.28 -6.44 5.84
C ARG A 131 -5.63 -7.53 5.02
N ILE A 132 -4.33 -7.46 4.83
CA ILE A 132 -3.61 -8.28 3.86
C ILE A 132 -2.27 -8.77 4.39
N ASN A 133 -1.81 -9.87 3.83
CA ASN A 133 -0.39 -10.18 3.74
C ASN A 133 0.16 -9.45 2.50
N ASN A 134 1.02 -8.48 2.71
CA ASN A 134 1.48 -7.56 1.65
C ASN A 134 2.19 -8.29 0.48
N PRO A 135 3.17 -9.18 0.71
CA PRO A 135 3.80 -9.92 -0.38
C PRO A 135 2.81 -10.79 -1.18
N ALA A 136 1.91 -11.48 -0.51
CA ALA A 136 0.95 -12.37 -1.16
C ALA A 136 -0.04 -11.61 -2.05
N LEU A 137 -0.60 -10.50 -1.59
CA LEU A 137 -1.49 -9.68 -2.41
C LEU A 137 -0.75 -9.06 -3.59
N THR A 138 0.47 -8.57 -3.38
CA THR A 138 1.31 -8.02 -4.47
C THR A 138 1.52 -9.06 -5.56
N ALA A 139 1.90 -10.28 -5.21
CA ALA A 139 2.10 -11.37 -6.17
C ALA A 139 0.80 -11.71 -6.91
N GLN A 140 -0.33 -11.79 -6.19
CA GLN A 140 -1.63 -12.09 -6.80
C GLN A 140 -2.05 -11.00 -7.81
N VAL A 141 -1.88 -9.73 -7.46
CA VAL A 141 -2.20 -8.61 -8.38
C VAL A 141 -1.29 -8.64 -9.61
N MET A 142 -0.01 -8.98 -9.46
CA MET A 142 0.91 -9.13 -10.60
C MET A 142 0.45 -10.25 -11.54
N VAL A 143 0.03 -11.40 -11.02
CA VAL A 143 -0.53 -12.50 -11.85
C VAL A 143 -1.80 -12.06 -12.58
N SER A 144 -2.67 -11.30 -11.90
CA SER A 144 -3.89 -10.77 -12.50
C SER A 144 -3.61 -9.74 -13.60
N ALA A 145 -2.62 -8.86 -13.40
CA ALA A 145 -2.16 -7.91 -14.39
C ALA A 145 -1.52 -8.62 -15.60
N ALA A 146 -0.71 -9.65 -15.39
CA ALA A 146 -0.14 -10.47 -16.46
C ALA A 146 -1.24 -11.15 -17.30
N ARG A 147 -2.31 -11.64 -16.66
CA ARG A 147 -3.48 -12.18 -17.40
C ARG A 147 -4.17 -11.11 -18.25
N ALA A 148 -4.35 -9.92 -17.69
CA ALA A 148 -4.96 -8.80 -18.39
C ALA A 148 -4.12 -8.34 -19.59
N SER A 149 -2.78 -8.36 -19.50
CA SER A 149 -1.89 -7.92 -20.57
C SER A 149 -2.07 -8.71 -21.87
N LEU A 150 -2.47 -9.98 -21.78
CA LEU A 150 -2.75 -10.81 -22.96
C LEU A 150 -3.99 -10.37 -23.73
N LYS A 151 -4.80 -9.49 -23.16
CA LYS A 151 -6.03 -8.97 -23.74
C LYS A 151 -5.90 -7.50 -24.18
N GLN A 152 -4.72 -6.90 -24.00
CA GLN A 152 -4.46 -5.52 -24.39
C GLN A 152 -3.66 -5.44 -25.69
N GLN A 153 -3.78 -4.30 -26.38
CA GLN A 153 -2.87 -3.94 -27.47
C GLN A 153 -1.49 -3.59 -26.87
N PRO A 154 -0.39 -3.69 -27.65
CA PRO A 154 0.91 -3.23 -27.18
C PRO A 154 0.88 -1.78 -26.66
N GLY A 155 1.34 -1.55 -25.43
CA GLY A 155 1.30 -0.24 -24.80
C GLY A 155 1.66 -0.32 -23.31
N ALA A 156 1.66 0.84 -22.65
CA ALA A 156 1.80 0.97 -21.19
C ALA A 156 0.44 1.36 -20.60
N TYR A 157 0.00 0.63 -19.59
CA TYR A 157 -1.33 0.78 -18.98
C TYR A 157 -1.23 0.81 -17.47
N THR A 158 -2.10 1.60 -16.85
CA THR A 158 -2.43 1.46 -15.43
C THR A 158 -3.64 0.52 -15.25
N LEU A 159 -3.83 -0.02 -14.06
CA LEU A 159 -5.03 -0.84 -13.78
C LEU A 159 -6.35 -0.04 -13.88
N LEU A 160 -6.28 1.30 -13.83
CA LEU A 160 -7.44 2.16 -14.05
C LEU A 160 -7.97 2.11 -15.49
N GLU A 161 -7.10 1.84 -16.47
CA GLU A 161 -7.43 1.79 -17.89
C GLU A 161 -7.87 0.41 -18.34
N ILE A 162 -7.67 -0.60 -17.50
CA ILE A 162 -7.95 -2.00 -17.83
C ILE A 162 -9.29 -2.41 -17.22
N PRO A 163 -10.23 -2.95 -18.02
CA PRO A 163 -11.45 -3.52 -17.47
C PRO A 163 -11.15 -4.59 -16.43
N PRO A 164 -11.70 -4.51 -15.20
CA PRO A 164 -11.44 -5.50 -14.15
C PRO A 164 -11.67 -6.95 -14.58
N ILE A 165 -12.63 -7.19 -15.49
CA ILE A 165 -12.92 -8.51 -16.02
C ILE A 165 -11.74 -9.14 -16.79
N HIS A 166 -10.82 -8.33 -17.34
CA HIS A 166 -9.61 -8.83 -17.99
C HIS A 166 -8.60 -9.41 -16.98
N CYS A 167 -8.66 -8.96 -15.74
CA CYS A 167 -7.79 -9.44 -14.66
C CYS A 167 -8.26 -10.78 -14.06
N LEU A 168 -9.52 -11.15 -14.31
CA LEU A 168 -10.13 -12.36 -13.72
C LEU A 168 -9.91 -13.59 -14.60
N PRO A 169 -9.74 -14.79 -13.99
CA PRO A 169 -9.72 -16.06 -14.73
C PRO A 169 -11.13 -16.47 -15.11
N GLY A 170 -11.28 -17.13 -16.26
CA GLY A 170 -12.55 -17.72 -16.71
C GLY A 170 -13.16 -17.01 -17.92
N ASP A 171 -14.32 -17.52 -18.35
CA ASP A 171 -15.08 -16.97 -19.45
C ASP A 171 -15.77 -15.65 -19.05
N PRO A 172 -15.67 -14.59 -19.86
CA PRO A 172 -16.26 -13.29 -19.53
C PRO A 172 -17.78 -13.33 -19.35
N GLY A 173 -18.50 -14.13 -20.12
CA GLY A 173 -19.95 -14.27 -20.01
C GLY A 173 -20.38 -14.89 -18.67
N GLU A 174 -19.68 -15.93 -18.23
CA GLU A 174 -19.90 -16.56 -16.93
C GLU A 174 -19.50 -15.66 -15.76
N LEU A 175 -18.43 -14.88 -15.94
CA LEU A 175 -18.04 -13.87 -14.95
C LEU A 175 -19.11 -12.79 -14.77
N ILE A 176 -19.67 -12.29 -15.88
CA ILE A 176 -20.75 -11.29 -15.83
C ILE A 176 -21.98 -11.88 -15.11
N LYS A 177 -22.43 -13.07 -15.48
CA LYS A 177 -23.57 -13.74 -14.82
C LYS A 177 -23.38 -13.91 -13.32
N ARG A 178 -22.14 -14.13 -12.88
CA ARG A 178 -21.81 -14.34 -11.46
C ARG A 178 -21.67 -13.04 -10.67
N LEU A 179 -21.25 -11.97 -11.30
CA LEU A 179 -20.88 -10.71 -10.63
C LEU A 179 -21.98 -9.65 -10.74
N VAL A 180 -22.91 -9.80 -11.67
CA VAL A 180 -24.09 -8.97 -11.87
C VAL A 180 -25.37 -9.75 -11.54
#